data_183a2c9cba1f0bd84976431b47814f9b
#
_entry.id   183a2c9cba1f0bd84976431b47814f9b
#
_cell.length_a   1.000
_cell.length_b   1.000
_cell.length_c   1.000
_cell.angle_alpha   90.00
_cell.angle_beta   90.00
_cell.angle_gamma   90.00
#
_symmetry.space_group_name_H-M   'P 1'
#
loop_
_entity.id
_entity.type
_entity.pdbx_description
1 polymer ?
#
loop_
_entity_poly.entity_id
_entity_poly.type
_entity_poly.pdbx_seq_one_letter_code
_entity_poly.pdbx_strand_id
1 'polypeptide(L)'
;MTTEEEVCTAVMVFYDGLDDMTLGKGIDRIKQAWDHGERVTAGHPSGEWSQGWDEIVAGFEIFAGIGRPERGGSSVRSLKAHVYGDIAYTTCLFIVAPAFGGETLACTNVLRRIDGVWKIIHHHADKAPKLGAAAERFAREG
;
A
#
# COMPACT_ATOMS: atom_id res chain seq x y z
N MET A 1 -14.15 -19.37 -0.82
CA MET A 1 -13.10 -18.43 -0.43
C MET A 1 -13.23 -18.16 1.08
N THR A 2 -12.15 -18.28 1.83
CA THR A 2 -12.15 -17.90 3.26
C THR A 2 -12.22 -16.38 3.41
N THR A 3 -12.54 -15.91 4.62
CA THR A 3 -12.57 -14.47 4.89
C THR A 3 -11.18 -13.84 4.71
N GLU A 4 -10.12 -14.54 5.12
CA GLU A 4 -8.74 -14.10 4.91
C GLU A 4 -8.41 -13.97 3.42
N GLU A 5 -8.86 -14.92 2.60
CA GLU A 5 -8.68 -14.86 1.14
C GLU A 5 -9.44 -13.69 0.54
N GLU A 6 -10.65 -13.40 1.02
CA GLU A 6 -11.42 -12.24 0.58
C GLU A 6 -10.69 -10.93 0.88
N VAL A 7 -10.10 -10.82 2.06
CA VAL A 7 -9.32 -9.64 2.45
C VAL A 7 -8.07 -9.50 1.58
N CYS A 8 -7.35 -10.59 1.34
CA CYS A 8 -6.19 -10.59 0.44
C CYS A 8 -6.57 -10.16 -0.98
N THR A 9 -7.71 -10.68 -1.49
CA THR A 9 -8.21 -10.28 -2.81
C THR A 9 -8.53 -8.79 -2.86
N ALA A 10 -9.18 -8.26 -1.81
CA ALA A 10 -9.51 -6.84 -1.72
C ALA A 10 -8.26 -5.96 -1.70
N VAL A 11 -7.25 -6.34 -0.93
CA VAL A 11 -6.01 -5.56 -0.85
C VAL A 11 -5.20 -5.65 -2.14
N MET A 12 -5.25 -6.77 -2.86
CA MET A 12 -4.56 -6.90 -4.14
C MET A 12 -5.13 -5.99 -5.22
N VAL A 13 -6.41 -5.61 -5.13
CA VAL A 13 -6.96 -4.58 -6.02
C VAL A 13 -6.16 -3.28 -5.89
N PHE A 14 -5.79 -2.92 -4.67
CA PHE A 14 -4.95 -1.75 -4.40
C PHE A 14 -3.55 -1.90 -4.99
N TYR A 15 -2.87 -3.03 -4.76
CA TYR A 15 -1.51 -3.24 -5.28
C TYR A 15 -1.48 -3.36 -6.80
N ASP A 16 -2.49 -4.00 -7.39
CA ASP A 16 -2.65 -3.99 -8.85
C ASP A 16 -2.90 -2.57 -9.37
N GLY A 17 -3.61 -1.76 -8.59
CA GLY A 17 -3.81 -0.35 -8.88
C GLY A 17 -2.54 0.48 -8.80
N LEU A 18 -1.65 0.20 -7.85
CA LEU A 18 -0.33 0.84 -7.78
C LEU A 18 0.52 0.48 -9.00
N ASP A 19 0.42 -0.76 -9.44
CA ASP A 19 1.09 -1.22 -10.66
C ASP A 19 0.55 -0.49 -11.89
N ASP A 20 -0.77 -0.41 -12.04
CA ASP A 20 -1.43 0.37 -13.09
C ASP A 20 -0.93 1.83 -13.10
N MET A 21 -0.86 2.45 -11.93
CA MET A 21 -0.40 3.83 -11.76
C MET A 21 1.03 4.00 -12.28
N THR A 22 1.91 3.11 -11.89
CA THR A 22 3.32 3.11 -12.33
C THR A 22 3.44 2.98 -13.85
N LEU A 23 2.58 2.15 -14.45
CA LEU A 23 2.58 1.86 -15.88
C LEU A 23 1.81 2.88 -16.74
N GLY A 24 1.24 3.90 -16.11
CA GLY A 24 0.48 4.93 -16.82
C GLY A 24 -0.95 4.54 -17.18
N LYS A 25 -1.52 3.57 -16.48
CA LYS A 25 -2.88 3.07 -16.72
C LYS A 25 -3.94 3.72 -15.82
N GLY A 26 -3.57 4.76 -15.08
CA GLY A 26 -4.48 5.46 -14.18
C GLY A 26 -4.58 4.84 -12.79
N ILE A 27 -5.56 5.29 -11.99
CA ILE A 27 -5.72 4.91 -10.59
C ILE A 27 -7.11 4.38 -10.23
N ASP A 28 -7.86 3.87 -11.20
CA ASP A 28 -9.23 3.41 -10.95
C ASP A 28 -9.30 2.26 -9.94
N ARG A 29 -8.35 1.33 -9.99
CA ARG A 29 -8.30 0.23 -9.01
C ARG A 29 -7.94 0.72 -7.62
N ILE A 30 -7.08 1.74 -7.52
CA ILE A 30 -6.78 2.37 -6.23
C ILE A 30 -8.06 2.94 -5.63
N LYS A 31 -8.81 3.71 -6.42
CA LYS A 31 -10.09 4.29 -5.98
C LYS A 31 -11.08 3.21 -5.55
N GLN A 32 -11.14 2.10 -6.27
CA GLN A 32 -12.03 0.98 -5.96
C GLN A 32 -11.68 0.33 -4.62
N ALA A 33 -10.40 0.19 -4.30
CA ALA A 33 -9.93 -0.54 -3.13
C ALA A 33 -10.12 0.23 -1.81
N TRP A 34 -10.20 1.55 -1.86
CA TRP A 34 -10.23 2.41 -0.67
C TRP A 34 -11.63 2.85 -0.28
N ASP A 35 -11.83 3.06 1.02
CA ASP A 35 -12.94 3.84 1.54
C ASP A 35 -12.66 5.33 1.26
N HIS A 36 -13.68 6.09 0.88
CA HIS A 36 -13.52 7.49 0.48
C HIS A 36 -13.92 8.48 1.58
N GLY A 37 -13.80 8.07 2.83
CA GLY A 37 -14.15 8.90 3.98
C GLY A 37 -13.05 9.86 4.41
N GLU A 38 -13.38 10.69 5.39
CA GLU A 38 -12.45 11.67 5.96
C GLU A 38 -11.46 11.06 6.96
N ARG A 39 -11.75 9.85 7.46
CA ARG A 39 -10.96 9.19 8.49
C ARG A 39 -9.93 8.20 7.95
N VAL A 40 -9.85 8.03 6.64
CA VAL A 40 -8.80 7.19 6.05
C VAL A 40 -7.44 7.87 6.15
N THR A 41 -6.39 7.07 6.31
CA THR A 41 -5.04 7.60 6.50
C THR A 41 -4.04 6.78 5.70
N ALA A 42 -2.95 7.42 5.27
CA ALA A 42 -1.84 6.74 4.63
C ALA A 42 -0.51 7.33 5.11
N GLY A 43 0.45 6.45 5.41
CA GLY A 43 1.82 6.83 5.73
C GLY A 43 2.75 6.36 4.61
N HIS A 44 3.65 7.23 4.19
CA HIS A 44 4.57 6.98 3.10
C HIS A 44 6.02 6.96 3.58
N PRO A 45 6.95 6.34 2.84
CA PRO A 45 8.37 6.31 3.23
C PRO A 45 9.00 7.70 3.34
N SER A 46 8.38 8.73 2.78
CA SER A 46 8.79 10.13 2.92
C SER A 46 8.63 10.68 4.33
N GLY A 47 7.89 9.96 5.20
CA GLY A 47 7.69 10.34 6.60
C GLY A 47 6.49 11.24 6.86
N GLU A 48 5.67 11.47 5.87
CA GLU A 48 4.45 12.27 6.00
C GLU A 48 3.21 11.40 6.08
N TRP A 49 2.18 11.90 6.77
CA TRP A 49 0.85 11.31 6.80
C TRP A 49 -0.09 12.06 5.87
N SER A 50 -0.83 11.32 5.06
CA SER A 50 -1.98 11.83 4.34
C SER A 50 -3.24 11.47 5.12
N GLN A 51 -4.14 12.41 5.31
CA GLN A 51 -5.35 12.22 6.08
C GLN A 51 -6.58 12.60 5.27
N GLY A 52 -7.54 11.68 5.20
CA GLY A 52 -8.75 11.83 4.40
C GLY A 52 -8.53 11.46 2.95
N TRP A 53 -9.60 11.04 2.31
CA TRP A 53 -9.54 10.55 0.93
C TRP A 53 -9.04 11.61 -0.05
N ASP A 54 -9.43 12.88 0.12
CA ASP A 54 -9.02 13.94 -0.80
C ASP A 54 -7.49 14.11 -0.85
N GLU A 55 -6.82 14.07 0.30
CA GLU A 55 -5.35 14.12 0.33
C GLU A 55 -4.72 12.85 -0.26
N ILE A 56 -5.28 11.69 0.07
CA ILE A 56 -4.73 10.42 -0.39
C ILE A 56 -4.83 10.30 -1.91
N VAL A 57 -6.00 10.58 -2.49
CA VAL A 57 -6.17 10.47 -3.94
C VAL A 57 -5.33 11.50 -4.69
N ALA A 58 -5.18 12.71 -4.14
CA ALA A 58 -4.33 13.73 -4.75
C ALA A 58 -2.87 13.28 -4.85
N GLY A 59 -2.37 12.60 -3.81
CA GLY A 59 -1.02 12.02 -3.83
C GLY A 59 -0.85 10.98 -4.92
N PHE A 60 -1.79 10.05 -5.06
CA PHE A 60 -1.74 9.04 -6.11
C PHE A 60 -1.87 9.64 -7.51
N GLU A 61 -2.66 10.69 -7.68
CA GLU A 61 -2.79 11.39 -8.96
C GLU A 61 -1.47 12.03 -9.43
N ILE A 62 -0.65 12.50 -8.50
CA ILE A 62 0.68 13.02 -8.81
C ILE A 62 1.53 11.93 -9.45
N PHE A 63 1.58 10.74 -8.84
CA PHE A 63 2.32 9.62 -9.40
C PHE A 63 1.71 9.10 -10.71
N ALA A 64 0.40 9.09 -10.82
CA ALA A 64 -0.27 8.71 -12.06
C ALA A 64 0.16 9.61 -13.24
N GLY A 65 0.40 10.89 -12.98
CA GLY A 65 0.82 11.84 -13.99
C GLY A 65 2.21 11.56 -14.59
N ILE A 66 3.05 10.80 -13.88
CA ILE A 66 4.39 10.42 -14.36
C ILE A 66 4.51 8.93 -14.71
N GLY A 67 3.42 8.17 -14.61
CA GLY A 67 3.41 6.75 -14.97
C GLY A 67 3.62 6.54 -16.45
N ARG A 68 4.38 5.46 -16.81
CA ARG A 68 4.67 5.08 -18.20
C ARG A 68 4.94 3.58 -18.27
N PRO A 69 4.60 2.90 -19.38
CA PRO A 69 4.86 1.46 -19.50
C PRO A 69 6.33 1.07 -19.29
N GLU A 70 7.26 1.89 -19.76
CA GLU A 70 8.70 1.65 -19.63
C GLU A 70 9.22 1.79 -18.19
N ARG A 71 8.42 2.31 -17.26
CA ARG A 71 8.80 2.39 -15.83
C ARG A 71 8.86 1.04 -15.16
N GLY A 72 8.27 0.01 -15.78
CA GLY A 72 8.22 -1.33 -15.23
C GLY A 72 7.17 -1.50 -14.14
N GLY A 73 6.97 -2.74 -13.71
CA GLY A 73 5.98 -3.10 -12.72
C GLY A 73 6.55 -3.24 -11.31
N SER A 74 5.65 -3.19 -10.35
CA SER A 74 5.90 -3.51 -8.95
C SER A 74 5.44 -4.94 -8.65
N SER A 75 5.77 -5.46 -7.46
CA SER A 75 5.33 -6.78 -7.03
C SER A 75 5.08 -6.82 -5.53
N VAL A 76 4.30 -7.83 -5.11
CA VAL A 76 3.96 -8.05 -3.71
C VAL A 76 4.45 -9.43 -3.29
N ARG A 77 5.03 -9.52 -2.10
CA ARG A 77 5.46 -10.79 -1.50
C ARG A 77 4.94 -10.92 -0.08
N SER A 78 4.74 -12.16 0.35
CA SER A 78 4.42 -12.49 1.73
C SER A 78 3.15 -11.81 2.25
N LEU A 79 2.13 -11.71 1.40
CA LEU A 79 0.84 -11.13 1.78
C LEU A 79 0.11 -12.06 2.75
N LYS A 80 -0.24 -11.53 3.91
CA LYS A 80 -0.99 -12.24 4.95
C LYS A 80 -2.10 -11.37 5.49
N ALA A 81 -3.26 -11.97 5.75
CA ALA A 81 -4.41 -11.27 6.32
C ALA A 81 -4.75 -11.84 7.70
N HIS A 82 -5.17 -10.96 8.59
CA HIS A 82 -5.66 -11.30 9.92
C HIS A 82 -7.01 -10.60 10.12
N VAL A 83 -8.05 -11.38 10.42
CA VAL A 83 -9.44 -10.90 10.45
C VAL A 83 -9.97 -10.84 11.86
N TYR A 84 -10.56 -9.72 12.24
CA TYR A 84 -11.18 -9.46 13.54
C TYR A 84 -12.59 -8.89 13.30
N GLY A 85 -13.57 -9.78 13.02
CA GLY A 85 -14.92 -9.36 12.70
C GLY A 85 -14.98 -8.55 11.41
N ASP A 86 -15.41 -7.31 11.49
CA ASP A 86 -15.51 -6.41 10.34
C ASP A 86 -14.26 -5.54 10.13
N ILE A 87 -13.21 -5.81 10.88
CA ILE A 87 -11.89 -5.18 10.72
C ILE A 87 -10.89 -6.28 10.38
N ALA A 88 -9.99 -5.99 9.47
CA ALA A 88 -8.86 -6.86 9.15
C ALA A 88 -7.61 -6.03 8.92
N TYR A 89 -6.44 -6.64 9.11
CA TYR A 89 -5.22 -6.02 8.64
C TYR A 89 -4.43 -7.01 7.80
N THR A 90 -3.63 -6.47 6.89
CA THR A 90 -2.69 -7.26 6.09
C THR A 90 -1.29 -6.73 6.28
N THR A 91 -0.32 -7.63 6.16
CA THR A 91 1.08 -7.28 6.07
C THR A 91 1.66 -7.87 4.79
N CYS A 92 2.59 -7.16 4.17
CA CYS A 92 3.29 -7.67 2.99
C CYS A 92 4.59 -6.92 2.78
N LEU A 93 5.38 -7.42 1.83
CA LEU A 93 6.51 -6.68 1.27
C LEU A 93 6.09 -6.21 -0.13
N PHE A 94 6.27 -4.92 -0.38
CA PHE A 94 6.01 -4.31 -1.67
C PHE A 94 7.34 -3.95 -2.32
N ILE A 95 7.58 -4.45 -3.52
CA ILE A 95 8.79 -4.17 -4.27
C ILE A 95 8.43 -3.12 -5.31
N VAL A 96 8.94 -1.91 -5.09
CA VAL A 96 8.69 -0.76 -5.95
C VAL A 96 9.27 -1.01 -7.33
N ALA A 97 8.58 -0.54 -8.36
CA ALA A 97 9.06 -0.64 -9.75
C ALA A 97 10.48 -0.08 -9.88
N PRO A 98 11.37 -0.74 -10.67
CA PRO A 98 12.79 -0.34 -10.77
C PRO A 98 13.02 1.13 -11.08
N ALA A 99 12.22 1.72 -11.96
CA ALA A 99 12.36 3.13 -12.33
C ALA A 99 12.01 4.11 -11.21
N PHE A 100 11.32 3.64 -10.14
CA PHE A 100 10.99 4.42 -8.96
C PHE A 100 11.84 4.03 -7.74
N GLY A 101 12.96 3.34 -7.97
CA GLY A 101 13.94 3.02 -6.94
C GLY A 101 14.13 1.54 -6.64
N GLY A 102 13.19 0.68 -6.97
CA GLY A 102 13.28 -0.76 -6.75
C GLY A 102 13.36 -1.20 -5.28
N GLU A 103 13.07 -0.30 -4.34
CA GLU A 103 13.16 -0.60 -2.91
C GLU A 103 12.10 -1.60 -2.47
N THR A 104 12.44 -2.37 -1.43
CA THR A 104 11.48 -3.24 -0.74
C THR A 104 10.92 -2.48 0.45
N LEU A 105 9.59 -2.37 0.52
CA LEU A 105 8.89 -1.69 1.59
C LEU A 105 8.10 -2.70 2.42
N ALA A 106 8.12 -2.52 3.74
CA ALA A 106 7.21 -3.23 4.64
C ALA A 106 5.90 -2.46 4.68
N CYS A 107 4.80 -3.14 4.40
CA CYS A 107 3.50 -2.52 4.30
C CYS A 107 2.49 -3.14 5.24
N THR A 108 1.66 -2.29 5.83
CA THR A 108 0.48 -2.69 6.60
C THR A 108 -0.73 -2.00 6.02
N ASN A 109 -1.82 -2.74 5.86
CA ASN A 109 -3.10 -2.20 5.45
C ASN A 109 -4.15 -2.60 6.47
N VAL A 110 -5.01 -1.67 6.85
CA VAL A 110 -6.18 -1.95 7.68
C VAL A 110 -7.41 -1.81 6.78
N LEU A 111 -8.29 -2.79 6.82
CA LEU A 111 -9.51 -2.83 6.03
C LEU A 111 -10.72 -2.91 6.96
N ARG A 112 -11.82 -2.37 6.50
CA ARG A 112 -13.12 -2.46 7.15
C ARG A 112 -14.13 -3.05 6.19
N ARG A 113 -14.96 -3.97 6.67
CA ARG A 113 -16.05 -4.52 5.88
C ARG A 113 -17.27 -3.62 6.05
N ILE A 114 -17.73 -3.03 4.93
CA ILE A 114 -18.85 -2.12 4.87
C ILE A 114 -19.82 -2.68 3.84
N ASP A 115 -21.05 -2.99 4.27
CA ASP A 115 -22.07 -3.59 3.40
C ASP A 115 -21.55 -4.83 2.64
N GLY A 116 -20.81 -5.68 3.34
CA GLY A 116 -20.25 -6.91 2.79
C GLY A 116 -18.99 -6.73 1.95
N VAL A 117 -18.48 -5.52 1.80
CA VAL A 117 -17.32 -5.21 0.95
C VAL A 117 -16.16 -4.71 1.81
N TRP A 118 -14.98 -5.31 1.61
CA TRP A 118 -13.77 -4.89 2.29
C TRP A 118 -13.15 -3.68 1.59
N LYS A 119 -12.92 -2.61 2.35
CA LYS A 119 -12.29 -1.37 1.87
C LYS A 119 -11.12 -0.99 2.76
N ILE A 120 -10.05 -0.47 2.15
CA ILE A 120 -8.89 0.01 2.89
C ILE A 120 -9.24 1.32 3.59
N ILE A 121 -8.92 1.39 4.88
CA ILE A 121 -9.09 2.59 5.69
C ILE A 121 -7.75 3.15 6.17
N HIS A 122 -6.68 2.36 6.09
CA HIS A 122 -5.33 2.78 6.47
C HIS A 122 -4.29 1.99 5.67
N HIS A 123 -3.26 2.68 5.23
CA HIS A 123 -2.10 2.10 4.57
C HIS A 123 -0.84 2.74 5.13
N HIS A 124 0.16 1.92 5.42
CA HIS A 124 1.47 2.42 5.80
C HIS A 124 2.53 1.60 5.07
N ALA A 125 3.46 2.29 4.45
CA ALA A 125 4.62 1.69 3.79
C ALA A 125 5.88 2.40 4.25
N ASP A 126 6.91 1.63 4.57
CA ASP A 126 8.20 2.19 4.92
C ASP A 126 9.32 1.24 4.50
N LYS A 127 10.54 1.74 4.49
CA LYS A 127 11.73 0.93 4.18
C LYS A 127 11.80 -0.25 5.14
N ALA A 128 12.21 -1.40 4.61
CA ALA A 128 12.26 -2.65 5.36
C ALA A 128 13.70 -3.19 5.51
N PRO A 129 14.61 -2.45 6.15
CA PRO A 129 15.94 -2.99 6.43
C PRO A 129 15.82 -4.11 7.46
N LYS A 130 16.69 -5.11 7.36
CA LYS A 130 16.79 -6.14 8.38
C LYS A 130 17.14 -5.49 9.71
N LEU A 131 16.50 -5.92 10.77
CA LEU A 131 16.69 -5.31 12.10
C LEU A 131 18.15 -5.32 12.55
N GLY A 132 18.89 -6.41 12.27
CA GLY A 132 20.31 -6.46 12.59
C GLY A 132 21.14 -5.40 11.87
N ALA A 133 20.87 -5.17 10.58
CA ALA A 133 21.57 -4.13 9.81
C ALA A 133 21.24 -2.72 10.36
N ALA A 134 19.98 -2.49 10.75
CA ALA A 134 19.58 -1.24 11.37
C ALA A 134 20.30 -1.01 12.71
N ALA A 135 20.37 -2.06 13.55
CA ALA A 135 21.07 -1.99 14.83
C ALA A 135 22.56 -1.69 14.67
N GLU A 136 23.22 -2.32 13.69
CA GLU A 136 24.63 -2.05 13.39
C GLU A 136 24.86 -0.61 12.96
N ARG A 137 23.94 -0.07 12.13
CA ARG A 137 24.03 1.32 11.71
C ARG A 137 23.91 2.28 12.89
N PHE A 138 22.92 2.07 13.76
CA PHE A 138 22.75 2.89 14.95
C PHE A 138 23.96 2.81 15.89
N ALA A 139 24.56 1.64 16.03
CA ALA A 139 25.76 1.48 16.86
C ALA A 139 26.96 2.27 16.31
N ARG A 140 27.09 2.37 14.98
CA ARG A 140 28.16 3.17 14.35
C ARG A 140 27.92 4.65 14.45
N GLU A 141 26.66 5.10 14.35
CA GLU A 141 26.27 6.52 14.38
C GLU A 141 26.11 7.07 15.80
N GLY A 142 25.83 6.19 16.73
CA GLY A 142 25.56 6.54 18.13
C GLY A 142 26.80 6.66 18.96
#